data_48aa2cffbdd694716bb1e5f5fe5d755b
#
_entry.id   48aa2cffbdd694716bb1e5f5fe5d755b
#
_cell.length_a   1.000
_cell.length_b   1.000
_cell.length_c   1.000
_cell.angle_alpha   90.00
_cell.angle_beta   90.00
_cell.angle_gamma   90.00
#
_symmetry.space_group_name_H-M   'P 1'
#
loop_
_entity.id
_entity.type
_entity.pdbx_description
1 polymer ?
#
loop_
_entity_poly.entity_id
_entity_poly.type
_entity_poly.pdbx_seq_one_letter_code
_entity_poly.pdbx_strand_id
1 'polypeptide(L)'
;MPKVILILLCLLFPLSALAHSPLSNVSPEDGTKLDDAPSEISMVFKSPAKLIKLELLKEQASAKKSLLGGLFGNDGGEVVPLPNAVLMEMSDTHVIPLPKITGGDYQVKWTAMGEDGHVIKGDFAFTVDKN
;
A
#
# COMPACT_ATOMS: atom_id res chain seq x y z
N MET A 1 -29.86 -37.10 37.22
CA MET A 1 -28.49 -37.10 36.75
C MET A 1 -28.30 -35.92 35.83
N PRO A 2 -27.72 -34.82 36.26
CA PRO A 2 -27.47 -33.75 35.35
C PRO A 2 -26.29 -34.14 34.45
N LYS A 3 -26.56 -34.35 33.18
CA LYS A 3 -25.53 -34.48 32.18
C LYS A 3 -24.88 -33.10 32.00
N VAL A 4 -23.70 -32.97 32.54
CA VAL A 4 -22.87 -31.82 32.29
C VAL A 4 -22.48 -31.83 30.80
N ILE A 5 -23.23 -31.12 30.00
CA ILE A 5 -22.83 -30.78 28.63
C ILE A 5 -21.73 -29.77 28.77
N LEU A 6 -20.51 -30.27 28.77
CA LEU A 6 -19.32 -29.45 28.62
C LEU A 6 -19.34 -28.85 27.20
N ILE A 7 -20.00 -27.73 27.08
CA ILE A 7 -19.94 -26.92 25.87
C ILE A 7 -18.49 -26.41 25.80
N LEU A 8 -17.70 -27.14 25.02
CA LEU A 8 -16.40 -26.68 24.55
C LEU A 8 -16.64 -25.48 23.64
N LEU A 9 -16.83 -24.33 24.28
CA LEU A 9 -16.83 -23.06 23.60
C LEU A 9 -15.42 -22.87 23.08
N CYS A 10 -15.13 -23.41 21.90
CA CYS A 10 -13.97 -23.04 21.13
C CYS A 10 -14.07 -21.54 20.90
N LEU A 11 -13.39 -20.78 21.75
CA LEU A 11 -13.08 -19.39 21.48
C LEU A 11 -12.33 -19.38 20.16
N LEU A 12 -13.06 -19.11 19.10
CA LEU A 12 -12.51 -18.66 17.83
C LEU A 12 -11.91 -17.26 18.09
N PHE A 13 -10.76 -17.23 18.73
CA PHE A 13 -9.92 -16.06 18.66
C PHE A 13 -9.52 -15.94 17.19
N PRO A 14 -9.89 -14.88 16.49
CA PRO A 14 -9.25 -14.58 15.22
C PRO A 14 -7.76 -14.41 15.55
N LEU A 15 -6.99 -15.42 15.21
CA LEU A 15 -5.55 -15.23 15.06
C LEU A 15 -5.42 -14.17 14.00
N SER A 16 -5.23 -12.93 14.44
CA SER A 16 -4.74 -11.89 13.56
C SER A 16 -3.44 -12.42 13.00
N ALA A 17 -3.50 -12.97 11.80
CA ALA A 17 -2.31 -13.27 11.06
C ALA A 17 -1.59 -11.92 10.93
N LEU A 18 -0.58 -11.70 11.75
CA LEU A 18 0.38 -10.65 11.55
C LEU A 18 1.05 -10.98 10.22
N ALA A 19 0.42 -10.55 9.13
CA ALA A 19 1.02 -10.58 7.83
C ALA A 19 2.29 -9.74 7.97
N HIS A 20 3.42 -10.42 8.08
CA HIS A 20 4.71 -9.76 8.11
C HIS A 20 4.79 -8.98 6.81
N SER A 21 4.72 -7.65 6.90
CA SER A 21 4.90 -6.81 5.73
C SER A 21 6.22 -7.18 5.07
N PRO A 22 6.24 -7.42 3.76
CA PRO A 22 7.49 -7.67 3.04
C PRO A 22 8.37 -6.43 2.98
N LEU A 23 7.79 -5.25 3.24
CA LEU A 23 8.52 -4.01 3.39
C LEU A 23 9.06 -3.87 4.80
N SER A 24 10.34 -3.55 4.91
CA SER A 24 10.97 -3.17 6.18
C SER A 24 10.84 -1.68 6.45
N ASN A 25 10.84 -0.87 5.40
CA ASN A 25 10.68 0.58 5.48
C ASN A 25 10.08 1.15 4.21
N VAL A 26 9.38 2.26 4.34
CA VAL A 26 8.85 3.03 3.23
C VAL A 26 8.89 4.52 3.57
N SER A 27 9.22 5.35 2.59
CA SER A 27 9.20 6.80 2.72
C SER A 27 8.48 7.40 1.50
N PRO A 28 7.47 8.24 1.70
CA PRO A 28 6.86 8.65 2.97
C PRO A 28 6.29 7.46 3.75
N GLU A 29 6.33 7.52 5.08
CA GLU A 29 5.74 6.49 5.93
C GLU A 29 4.22 6.42 5.74
N ASP A 30 3.67 5.20 5.86
CA ASP A 30 2.23 4.98 5.75
C ASP A 30 1.44 5.80 6.79
N GLY A 31 0.46 6.53 6.30
CA GLY A 31 -0.40 7.38 7.12
C GLY A 31 0.20 8.72 7.51
N THR A 32 1.40 9.06 7.02
CA THR A 32 2.04 10.33 7.38
C THR A 32 1.42 11.53 6.65
N LYS A 33 1.49 12.68 7.30
CA LYS A 33 1.16 13.98 6.71
C LYS A 33 2.43 14.79 6.54
N LEU A 34 2.65 15.28 5.33
CA LEU A 34 3.82 16.06 4.94
C LEU A 34 3.44 17.51 4.69
N ASP A 35 4.27 18.43 5.16
CA ASP A 35 4.11 19.86 4.87
C ASP A 35 4.49 20.18 3.42
N ASP A 36 5.49 19.49 2.90
CA ASP A 36 6.00 19.63 1.54
C ASP A 36 5.82 18.34 0.73
N ALA A 37 5.63 18.51 -0.59
CA ALA A 37 5.55 17.37 -1.49
C ALA A 37 6.90 16.63 -1.56
N PRO A 38 6.91 15.29 -1.40
CA PRO A 38 8.13 14.52 -1.54
C PRO A 38 8.60 14.50 -2.99
N SER A 39 9.91 14.44 -3.19
CA SER A 39 10.52 14.33 -4.52
C SER A 39 10.69 12.89 -5.00
N GLU A 40 10.54 11.94 -4.10
CA GLU A 40 10.73 10.52 -4.37
C GLU A 40 9.93 9.65 -3.38
N ILE A 41 9.69 8.41 -3.78
CA ILE A 41 9.25 7.33 -2.90
C ILE A 41 10.42 6.37 -2.72
N SER A 42 10.72 5.99 -1.50
CA SER A 42 11.70 4.95 -1.19
C SER A 42 10.99 3.75 -0.58
N MET A 43 11.28 2.56 -1.09
CA MET A 43 10.73 1.30 -0.61
C MET A 43 11.88 0.34 -0.29
N VAL A 44 11.97 -0.13 0.93
CA VAL A 44 12.97 -1.10 1.37
C VAL A 44 12.27 -2.41 1.70
N PHE A 45 12.60 -3.46 0.97
CA PHE A 45 12.11 -4.82 1.19
C PHE A 45 13.03 -5.57 2.17
N LYS A 46 12.46 -6.52 2.90
CA LYS A 46 13.22 -7.41 3.81
C LYS A 46 14.14 -8.37 3.06
N SER A 47 13.81 -8.65 1.81
CA SER A 47 14.61 -9.45 0.87
C SER A 47 14.49 -8.85 -0.53
N PRO A 48 15.47 -9.06 -1.41
CA PRO A 48 15.42 -8.51 -2.75
C PRO A 48 14.14 -8.89 -3.49
N ALA A 49 13.55 -7.93 -4.17
CA ALA A 49 12.34 -8.10 -4.97
C ALA A 49 12.38 -7.23 -6.22
N LYS A 50 11.67 -7.65 -7.24
CA LYS A 50 11.41 -6.83 -8.44
C LYS A 50 10.09 -6.11 -8.28
N LEU A 51 10.06 -4.81 -8.42
CA LEU A 51 8.80 -4.10 -8.61
C LEU A 51 8.26 -4.42 -10.02
N ILE A 52 7.08 -5.02 -10.07
CA ILE A 52 6.39 -5.34 -11.32
C ILE A 52 5.44 -4.22 -11.71
N LYS A 53 4.78 -3.64 -10.72
CA LYS A 53 3.79 -2.58 -10.89
C LYS A 53 3.88 -1.60 -9.74
N LEU A 54 3.78 -0.33 -10.06
CA LEU A 54 3.69 0.76 -9.10
C LEU A 54 2.74 1.81 -9.63
N GLU A 55 1.75 2.17 -8.83
CA GLU A 55 0.76 3.18 -9.15
C GLU A 55 0.68 4.19 -8.01
N LEU A 56 0.76 5.46 -8.35
CA LEU A 56 0.48 6.57 -7.46
C LEU A 56 -0.89 7.15 -7.82
N LEU A 57 -1.81 7.11 -6.88
CA LEU A 57 -3.17 7.61 -7.04
C LEU A 57 -3.37 8.82 -6.14
N LYS A 58 -3.86 9.90 -6.71
CA LYS A 58 -4.34 11.05 -5.94
C LYS A 58 -5.84 10.90 -5.71
N GLU A 59 -6.27 10.88 -4.47
CA GLU A 59 -7.70 10.83 -4.15
C GLU A 59 -8.40 12.11 -4.63
N GLN A 60 -9.53 11.93 -5.28
CA GLN A 60 -10.42 13.03 -5.65
C GLN A 60 -11.43 13.26 -4.54
N ALA A 61 -11.67 14.53 -4.19
CA ALA A 61 -12.62 14.90 -3.15
C ALA A 61 -14.06 14.40 -3.43
N SER A 62 -14.41 14.18 -4.69
CA SER A 62 -15.70 13.65 -5.13
C SER A 62 -15.84 12.13 -4.94
N ALA A 63 -14.74 11.40 -4.88
CA ALA A 63 -14.76 9.93 -4.76
C ALA A 63 -15.17 9.46 -3.36
N LYS A 64 -14.97 10.26 -2.33
CA LYS A 64 -15.38 9.97 -0.95
C LYS A 64 -16.90 9.88 -0.75
N LYS A 65 -17.70 10.36 -1.72
CA LYS A 65 -19.17 10.36 -1.64
C LYS A 65 -19.85 9.22 -2.39
N SER A 66 -19.14 8.43 -3.15
CA SER A 66 -19.74 7.35 -3.92
C SER A 66 -19.63 6.03 -3.16
N LEU A 67 -20.67 5.68 -2.42
CA LEU A 67 -20.85 4.34 -1.85
C LEU A 67 -20.89 3.25 -2.94
N LEU A 68 -21.09 3.63 -4.19
CA LEU A 68 -21.14 2.73 -5.35
C LEU A 68 -19.76 2.55 -6.02
N GLY A 69 -18.81 3.46 -5.79
CA GLY A 69 -17.45 3.36 -6.37
C GLY A 69 -16.65 2.16 -5.86
N GLY A 70 -16.93 1.69 -4.64
CA GLY A 70 -16.28 0.51 -4.07
C GLY A 70 -16.77 -0.82 -4.66
N LEU A 71 -17.94 -0.84 -5.29
CA LEU A 71 -18.53 -2.06 -5.87
C LEU A 71 -18.03 -2.37 -7.29
N PHE A 72 -17.50 -1.38 -7.99
CA PHE A 72 -17.07 -1.52 -9.39
C PHE A 72 -15.55 -1.45 -9.59
N GLY A 73 -14.77 -1.51 -8.53
CA GLY A 73 -13.31 -1.58 -8.61
C GLY A 73 -12.62 -0.32 -9.19
N ASN A 74 -13.38 0.75 -9.39
CA ASN A 74 -12.84 2.03 -9.80
C ASN A 74 -12.48 2.81 -8.55
N ASP A 75 -11.24 2.71 -8.15
CA ASP A 75 -10.68 3.40 -6.97
C ASP A 75 -10.61 4.92 -7.17
N GLY A 76 -11.54 5.53 -7.84
CA GLY A 76 -11.84 6.97 -7.93
C GLY A 76 -10.70 7.99 -7.86
N GLY A 77 -9.44 7.54 -7.98
CA GLY A 77 -8.24 8.35 -7.89
C GLY A 77 -7.70 8.72 -9.25
N GLU A 78 -7.10 9.90 -9.34
CA GLU A 78 -6.32 10.31 -10.50
C GLU A 78 -4.95 9.62 -10.47
N VAL A 79 -4.61 8.92 -11.56
CA VAL A 79 -3.30 8.28 -11.69
C VAL A 79 -2.24 9.34 -11.96
N VAL A 80 -1.25 9.41 -11.09
CA VAL A 80 -0.06 10.24 -11.30
C VAL A 80 0.97 9.41 -12.08
N PRO A 81 1.40 9.85 -13.28
CA PRO A 81 2.35 9.09 -14.06
C PRO A 81 3.71 9.02 -13.37
N LEU A 82 4.27 7.82 -13.26
CA LEU A 82 5.58 7.54 -12.68
C LEU A 82 6.55 7.03 -13.75
N PRO A 83 7.86 7.29 -13.59
CA PRO A 83 8.86 6.73 -14.49
C PRO A 83 8.95 5.21 -14.32
N ASN A 84 8.98 4.48 -15.43
CA ASN A 84 9.09 3.02 -15.44
C ASN A 84 10.52 2.51 -15.20
N ALA A 85 11.49 3.39 -15.05
CA ALA A 85 12.91 3.04 -15.02
C ALA A 85 13.33 2.12 -13.86
N VAL A 86 12.54 2.08 -12.78
CA VAL A 86 12.81 1.25 -11.59
C VAL A 86 12.06 -0.07 -11.59
N LEU A 87 11.21 -0.29 -12.58
CA LEU A 87 10.48 -1.56 -12.69
C LEU A 87 11.40 -2.66 -13.23
N MET A 88 11.17 -3.88 -12.75
CA MET A 88 11.87 -5.11 -13.16
C MET A 88 13.32 -5.22 -12.69
N GLU A 89 13.82 -4.30 -11.88
CA GLU A 89 15.12 -4.42 -11.23
C GLU A 89 15.00 -5.26 -9.93
N MET A 90 15.90 -6.21 -9.74
CA MET A 90 15.98 -6.99 -8.50
C MET A 90 16.83 -6.22 -7.49
N SER A 91 16.18 -5.70 -6.47
CA SER A 91 16.84 -4.94 -5.40
C SER A 91 16.05 -5.04 -4.10
N ASP A 92 16.72 -4.91 -2.98
CA ASP A 92 16.06 -4.70 -1.68
C ASP A 92 15.57 -3.26 -1.50
N THR A 93 16.19 -2.32 -2.20
CA THR A 93 15.85 -0.88 -2.12
C THR A 93 15.47 -0.35 -3.49
N HIS A 94 14.29 0.26 -3.57
CA HIS A 94 13.79 0.93 -4.76
C HIS A 94 13.52 2.40 -4.45
N VAL A 95 14.13 3.30 -5.23
CA VAL A 95 13.90 4.75 -5.15
C VAL A 95 13.22 5.20 -6.42
N ILE A 96 12.02 5.74 -6.29
CA ILE A 96 11.15 6.14 -7.40
C ILE A 96 11.03 7.65 -7.40
N PRO A 97 11.63 8.35 -8.38
CA PRO A 97 11.46 9.80 -8.51
C PRO A 97 9.98 10.14 -8.74
N LEU A 98 9.51 11.17 -8.08
CA LEU A 98 8.17 11.69 -8.27
C LEU A 98 8.18 12.95 -9.16
N PRO A 99 7.18 13.13 -10.02
CA PRO A 99 6.92 14.43 -10.62
C PRO A 99 6.51 15.42 -9.53
N LYS A 100 6.42 16.69 -9.87
CA LYS A 100 5.84 17.68 -8.95
C LYS A 100 4.39 17.32 -8.68
N ILE A 101 4.10 16.96 -7.44
CA ILE A 101 2.75 16.68 -6.96
C ILE A 101 2.24 17.83 -6.11
N THR A 102 0.94 17.99 -6.07
CA THR A 102 0.26 19.06 -5.33
C THR A 102 -0.31 18.52 -4.01
N GLY A 103 -0.75 19.41 -3.14
CA GLY A 103 -1.42 19.02 -1.90
C GLY A 103 -2.62 18.12 -2.14
N GLY A 104 -2.80 17.14 -1.29
CA GLY A 104 -3.89 16.15 -1.33
C GLY A 104 -3.52 14.83 -0.68
N ASP A 105 -4.45 13.90 -0.76
CA ASP A 105 -4.28 12.54 -0.25
C ASP A 105 -3.81 11.63 -1.38
N TYR A 106 -2.78 10.84 -1.13
CA TYR A 106 -2.17 9.95 -2.10
C TYR A 106 -2.15 8.51 -1.60
N GLN A 107 -2.36 7.59 -2.51
CA GLN A 107 -2.22 6.16 -2.26
C GLN A 107 -1.21 5.56 -3.25
N VAL A 108 -0.26 4.81 -2.73
CA VAL A 108 0.69 4.03 -3.53
C VAL A 108 0.25 2.57 -3.52
N LYS A 109 -0.01 2.01 -4.69
CA LYS A 109 -0.27 0.59 -4.87
C LYS A 109 0.91 -0.05 -5.57
N TRP A 110 1.39 -1.16 -5.05
CA TRP A 110 2.55 -1.82 -5.61
C TRP A 110 2.36 -3.33 -5.70
N THR A 111 3.05 -3.91 -6.67
CA THR A 111 3.18 -5.35 -6.85
C THR A 111 4.64 -5.65 -7.06
N ALA A 112 5.15 -6.63 -6.33
CA ALA A 112 6.54 -7.07 -6.45
C ALA A 112 6.62 -8.58 -6.54
N MET A 113 7.74 -9.09 -7.05
CA MET A 113 8.05 -10.50 -7.12
C MET A 113 9.40 -10.74 -6.41
N GLY A 114 9.40 -11.62 -5.41
CA GLY A 114 10.60 -12.04 -4.70
C GLY A 114 11.51 -12.92 -5.55
N GLU A 115 12.70 -13.22 -5.03
CA GLU A 115 13.67 -14.10 -5.68
C GLU A 115 13.14 -15.52 -5.92
N ASP A 116 12.22 -15.97 -5.08
CA ASP A 116 11.54 -17.28 -5.18
C ASP A 116 10.39 -17.31 -6.20
N GLY A 117 10.12 -16.18 -6.86
CA GLY A 117 9.04 -16.04 -7.84
C GLY A 117 7.65 -15.77 -7.25
N HIS A 118 7.51 -15.68 -5.92
CA HIS A 118 6.24 -15.32 -5.32
C HIS A 118 5.90 -13.85 -5.54
N VAL A 119 4.66 -13.61 -5.95
CA VAL A 119 4.12 -12.26 -6.15
C VAL A 119 3.50 -11.77 -4.85
N ILE A 120 3.92 -10.59 -4.42
CA ILE A 120 3.43 -9.89 -3.25
C ILE A 120 2.86 -8.54 -3.66
N LYS A 121 1.80 -8.12 -2.98
CA LYS A 121 1.11 -6.85 -3.24
C LYS A 121 0.93 -6.10 -1.94
N GLY A 122 0.91 -4.80 -2.03
CA GLY A 122 0.61 -3.94 -0.90
C GLY A 122 0.26 -2.54 -1.34
N ASP A 123 -0.06 -1.75 -0.36
CA ASP A 123 -0.33 -0.33 -0.53
C ASP A 123 0.08 0.44 0.73
N PHE A 124 0.30 1.72 0.56
CA PHE A 124 0.47 2.68 1.63
C PHE A 124 -0.02 4.05 1.17
N ALA A 125 -0.30 4.92 2.12
CA ALA A 125 -0.88 6.22 1.84
C ALA A 125 -0.13 7.32 2.59
N PHE A 126 -0.14 8.52 2.02
CA PHE A 126 0.37 9.73 2.66
C PHE A 126 -0.45 10.93 2.21
N THR A 127 -0.38 11.98 2.99
CA THR A 127 -1.04 13.25 2.71
C THR A 127 0.00 14.35 2.53
N VAL A 128 -0.17 15.19 1.52
CA VAL A 128 0.62 16.42 1.34
C VAL A 128 -0.27 17.60 1.68
N ASP A 129 0.20 18.50 2.53
CA ASP A 129 -0.57 19.67 2.93
C ASP A 129 -0.85 20.59 1.73
N LYS A 130 -2.01 21.22 1.76
CA LYS A 130 -2.43 22.19 0.74
C LYS A 130 -1.95 23.56 1.21
N ASN A 131 -0.79 23.97 0.77
CA ASN A 131 -0.34 25.36 0.90
C ASN A 131 -0.94 26.22 -0.20
#